data_f187bcaea4e884b8bd360a72a5867a0a
#
_entry.id   f187bcaea4e884b8bd360a72a5867a0a
#
_cell.length_a   1.000
_cell.length_b   1.000
_cell.length_c   1.000
_cell.angle_alpha   90.00
_cell.angle_beta   90.00
_cell.angle_gamma   90.00
#
_symmetry.space_group_name_H-M   'P 1'
#
loop_
_entity.id
_entity.type
_entity.pdbx_description
1 polymer ?
#
loop_
_entity_poly.entity_id
_entity_poly.type
_entity_poly.pdbx_seq_one_letter_code
_entity_poly.pdbx_strand_id
1 'polypeptide(L)'
;KDVLEELAKLYADPKRKVVSYWTMGFNQHTRGVWANHLIYNIHLLTGKISIPGCGPFSLTGQPSACGTAREVGTFIHRLPADLVVTNPKHREIAEKIWKLPAGLITDVLGFHAVAQSRALKDGKMRVLWQMCTNNMQGGPNINEETFPGWRNPDNFIVVSDPYPTVSCLAADLMLPTAMWVEKEGAYGNAERRTQFWRQQVKAPGEAKSDVWQLVEFSKYFTTDEMWPAEILEKNPEYKGKTLYEVLYRNGQVDKFPLSDLAEGQLNDESYHFGFYLHKGLFEEYASFGRGHGHDLAPFDMYHKARGLRWPVVDGKETLWRYREGFDPYVKEGEGVAFYGYPDKKAIILAVPYEPPAESPDEEYDLWLCTGRVLEHWHTGTMTRRVPELHRAFPNNVVWMHPNDAQKRGLRHGDKIKIASRRGEMISYLDTRGRNKVPEGLVYTTFFDAGQLANKLTLDATDPISKEADFKKCAVKVEKA
;
A
#
# COMPACT_ATOMS: atom_id res chain seq x y z
N LYS A 1 -34.46 -1.86 9.51
CA LYS A 1 -34.92 -1.99 8.12
C LYS A 1 -35.27 -0.61 7.56
N ASP A 2 -36.14 0.17 8.18
CA ASP A 2 -36.65 1.44 7.69
C ASP A 2 -35.55 2.47 7.38
N VAL A 3 -34.54 2.59 8.25
CA VAL A 3 -33.36 3.46 8.02
C VAL A 3 -32.59 3.08 6.78
N LEU A 4 -32.42 1.76 6.52
CA LEU A 4 -31.74 1.29 5.32
C LEU A 4 -32.55 1.57 4.05
N GLU A 5 -33.87 1.44 4.11
CA GLU A 5 -34.74 1.78 2.99
C GLU A 5 -34.73 3.29 2.70
N GLU A 6 -34.71 4.12 3.74
CA GLU A 6 -34.56 5.57 3.60
C GLU A 6 -33.20 5.92 2.95
N LEU A 7 -32.12 5.33 3.42
CA LEU A 7 -30.79 5.51 2.84
C LEU A 7 -30.77 5.10 1.37
N ALA A 8 -31.35 3.95 1.01
CA ALA A 8 -31.45 3.51 -0.37
C ALA A 8 -32.21 4.50 -1.26
N LYS A 9 -33.32 5.09 -0.77
CA LYS A 9 -34.07 6.13 -1.47
C LYS A 9 -33.21 7.38 -1.70
N LEU A 10 -32.37 7.78 -0.72
CA LEU A 10 -31.45 8.91 -0.89
C LEU A 10 -30.42 8.67 -2.00
N TYR A 11 -29.88 7.46 -2.09
CA TYR A 11 -28.97 7.09 -3.19
C TYR A 11 -29.69 7.04 -4.55
N ALA A 12 -30.91 6.53 -4.58
CA ALA A 12 -31.70 6.39 -5.80
C ALA A 12 -32.27 7.73 -6.33
N ASP A 13 -32.40 8.76 -5.51
CA ASP A 13 -32.96 10.04 -5.91
C ASP A 13 -32.07 10.71 -6.98
N PRO A 14 -32.55 10.90 -8.23
CA PRO A 14 -31.75 11.47 -9.31
C PRO A 14 -31.35 12.94 -9.08
N LYS A 15 -32.06 13.65 -8.21
CA LYS A 15 -31.79 15.06 -7.89
C LYS A 15 -30.68 15.22 -6.85
N ARG A 16 -30.38 14.18 -6.09
CA ARG A 16 -29.36 14.24 -5.04
C ARG A 16 -27.99 13.84 -5.57
N LYS A 17 -26.97 14.53 -5.08
CA LYS A 17 -25.60 14.15 -5.27
C LYS A 17 -25.13 13.36 -4.04
N VAL A 18 -24.46 12.24 -4.26
CA VAL A 18 -24.02 11.34 -3.19
C VAL A 18 -22.56 10.96 -3.41
N VAL A 19 -21.76 11.16 -2.37
CA VAL A 19 -20.37 10.67 -2.29
C VAL A 19 -20.29 9.71 -1.11
N SER A 20 -19.75 8.52 -1.35
CA SER A 20 -19.44 7.56 -0.29
C SER A 20 -17.97 7.64 0.05
N TYR A 21 -17.66 7.87 1.32
CA TYR A 21 -16.29 7.86 1.84
C TYR A 21 -16.08 6.66 2.73
N TRP A 22 -15.00 5.94 2.49
CA TRP A 22 -14.54 4.85 3.36
C TRP A 22 -13.02 4.73 3.32
N THR A 23 -12.47 3.88 4.19
CA THR A 23 -11.05 3.59 4.24
C THR A 23 -10.80 2.20 4.82
N MET A 24 -9.73 2.01 5.57
CA MET A 24 -9.29 0.72 6.11
C MET A 24 -10.34 0.00 6.97
N GLY A 25 -11.36 0.70 7.47
CA GLY A 25 -12.51 0.08 8.12
C GLY A 25 -13.27 -0.92 7.24
N PHE A 26 -13.30 -0.71 5.93
CA PHE A 26 -13.85 -1.65 4.94
C PHE A 26 -12.76 -2.55 4.32
N ASN A 27 -11.56 -2.01 4.11
CA ASN A 27 -10.53 -2.68 3.35
C ASN A 27 -9.85 -3.82 4.14
N GLN A 28 -9.61 -3.61 5.44
CA GLN A 28 -8.85 -4.53 6.30
C GLN A 28 -9.74 -5.56 6.97
N HIS A 29 -10.42 -6.36 6.16
CA HIS A 29 -11.28 -7.47 6.53
C HIS A 29 -11.04 -8.68 5.63
N THR A 30 -11.36 -9.87 6.12
CA THR A 30 -11.33 -11.11 5.34
C THR A 30 -12.29 -11.09 4.11
N ARG A 31 -13.16 -10.10 4.01
CA ARG A 31 -14.06 -9.84 2.86
C ARG A 31 -14.00 -8.39 2.38
N GLY A 32 -12.84 -7.76 2.55
CA GLY A 32 -12.63 -6.35 2.22
C GLY A 32 -12.87 -6.03 0.74
N VAL A 33 -12.41 -6.89 -0.17
CA VAL A 33 -12.65 -6.73 -1.62
C VAL A 33 -14.14 -6.72 -1.92
N TRP A 34 -14.90 -7.67 -1.39
CA TRP A 34 -16.35 -7.75 -1.62
C TRP A 34 -17.11 -6.59 -0.99
N ALA A 35 -16.72 -6.15 0.20
CA ALA A 35 -17.33 -4.97 0.84
C ALA A 35 -17.14 -3.70 -0.03
N ASN A 36 -15.96 -3.53 -0.62
CA ASN A 36 -15.70 -2.45 -1.57
C ASN A 36 -16.59 -2.55 -2.82
N HIS A 37 -16.74 -3.75 -3.38
CA HIS A 37 -17.62 -3.97 -4.54
C HIS A 37 -19.07 -3.61 -4.26
N LEU A 38 -19.59 -3.86 -3.06
CA LEU A 38 -20.94 -3.46 -2.70
C LEU A 38 -21.13 -1.94 -2.72
N ILE A 39 -20.10 -1.17 -2.32
CA ILE A 39 -20.14 0.30 -2.42
C ILE A 39 -20.14 0.72 -3.90
N TYR A 40 -19.28 0.12 -4.73
CA TYR A 40 -19.27 0.41 -6.16
C TYR A 40 -20.59 0.05 -6.83
N ASN A 41 -21.18 -1.10 -6.48
CA ASN A 41 -22.48 -1.53 -7.01
C ASN A 41 -23.57 -0.47 -6.80
N ILE A 42 -23.67 0.10 -5.59
CA ILE A 42 -24.67 1.13 -5.28
C ILE A 42 -24.48 2.35 -6.19
N HIS A 43 -23.25 2.82 -6.36
CA HIS A 43 -22.96 3.97 -7.22
C HIS A 43 -23.21 3.68 -8.71
N LEU A 44 -22.85 2.49 -9.17
CA LEU A 44 -23.07 2.05 -10.57
C LEU A 44 -24.57 1.91 -10.86
N LEU A 45 -25.32 1.21 -10.00
CA LEU A 45 -26.76 0.96 -10.17
C LEU A 45 -27.61 2.24 -10.09
N THR A 46 -27.16 3.24 -9.36
CA THR A 46 -27.86 4.53 -9.21
C THR A 46 -27.34 5.62 -10.16
N GLY A 47 -26.36 5.30 -11.03
CA GLY A 47 -25.74 6.25 -11.94
C GLY A 47 -24.94 7.37 -11.24
N LYS A 48 -24.52 7.16 -9.99
CA LYS A 48 -23.81 8.15 -9.15
C LYS A 48 -22.27 8.01 -9.30
N ILE A 49 -21.79 7.88 -10.53
CA ILE A 49 -20.36 7.77 -10.85
C ILE A 49 -19.98 8.76 -11.94
N SER A 50 -18.79 9.33 -11.85
CA SER A 50 -18.23 10.29 -12.82
C SER A 50 -19.12 11.52 -13.08
N ILE A 51 -19.95 11.87 -12.13
CA ILE A 51 -20.76 13.08 -12.12
C ILE A 51 -20.23 14.02 -11.04
N PRO A 52 -20.06 15.33 -11.30
CA PRO A 52 -19.61 16.27 -10.28
C PRO A 52 -20.43 16.21 -8.99
N GLY A 53 -19.76 15.89 -7.86
CA GLY A 53 -20.40 15.72 -6.56
C GLY A 53 -20.97 14.32 -6.31
N CYS A 54 -20.69 13.34 -7.17
CA CYS A 54 -21.07 11.94 -6.96
C CYS A 54 -19.86 11.02 -7.10
N GLY A 55 -19.83 9.93 -6.34
CA GLY A 55 -18.87 8.85 -6.54
C GLY A 55 -18.50 8.08 -5.29
N PRO A 56 -17.99 6.86 -5.48
CA PRO A 56 -17.35 6.08 -4.44
C PRO A 56 -15.90 6.59 -4.23
N PHE A 57 -15.51 6.86 -2.99
CA PHE A 57 -14.22 7.47 -2.68
C PHE A 57 -13.53 6.74 -1.53
N SER A 58 -12.56 5.87 -1.86
CA SER A 58 -11.70 5.24 -0.86
C SER A 58 -10.62 6.21 -0.40
N LEU A 59 -10.68 6.62 0.85
CA LEU A 59 -9.71 7.50 1.49
C LEU A 59 -8.58 6.66 2.09
N THR A 60 -7.71 6.14 1.26
CA THR A 60 -6.68 5.16 1.66
C THR A 60 -5.63 5.75 2.61
N GLY A 61 -5.40 7.05 2.57
CA GLY A 61 -4.55 7.78 3.53
C GLY A 61 -3.11 8.01 3.06
N GLN A 62 -2.48 7.06 2.40
CA GLN A 62 -1.13 7.22 1.87
C GLN A 62 -1.16 8.08 0.58
N PRO A 63 -0.25 9.05 0.41
CA PRO A 63 -0.27 9.95 -0.75
C PRO A 63 -0.19 9.23 -2.09
N SER A 64 0.54 8.12 -2.16
CA SER A 64 0.74 7.34 -3.39
C SER A 64 0.11 5.95 -3.37
N ALA A 65 -0.90 5.68 -2.55
CA ALA A 65 -1.53 4.36 -2.54
C ALA A 65 -2.09 3.95 -3.91
N CYS A 66 -2.69 4.89 -4.64
CA CYS A 66 -3.17 4.64 -5.99
C CYS A 66 -2.02 4.42 -6.98
N GLY A 67 -0.96 5.23 -6.91
CA GLY A 67 0.22 5.10 -7.75
C GLY A 67 0.99 3.81 -7.48
N THR A 68 1.36 3.55 -6.24
CA THR A 68 2.15 2.38 -5.85
C THR A 68 1.42 1.06 -6.08
N ALA A 69 0.21 0.93 -5.58
CA ALA A 69 -0.51 -0.34 -5.62
C ALA A 69 -1.15 -0.61 -6.98
N ARG A 70 -1.72 0.42 -7.60
CA ARG A 70 -2.50 0.29 -8.81
C ARG A 70 -1.66 0.45 -10.08
N GLU A 71 -0.86 1.50 -10.15
CA GLU A 71 -0.15 1.86 -11.38
C GLU A 71 1.16 1.08 -11.53
N VAL A 72 1.99 1.07 -10.50
CA VAL A 72 3.31 0.39 -10.55
C VAL A 72 3.22 -1.11 -10.37
N GLY A 73 2.17 -1.60 -9.70
CA GLY A 73 1.95 -3.03 -9.53
C GLY A 73 2.80 -3.66 -8.43
N THR A 74 2.80 -3.09 -7.23
CA THR A 74 3.58 -3.60 -6.09
C THR A 74 3.03 -4.89 -5.45
N PHE A 75 1.89 -5.39 -5.91
CA PHE A 75 1.34 -6.65 -5.42
C PHE A 75 2.00 -7.86 -6.09
N ILE A 76 2.08 -8.96 -5.37
CA ILE A 76 2.74 -10.20 -5.81
C ILE A 76 2.24 -10.78 -7.14
N HIS A 77 1.02 -10.45 -7.55
CA HIS A 77 0.40 -10.93 -8.79
C HIS A 77 0.47 -9.90 -9.94
N ARG A 78 1.01 -8.72 -9.67
CA ARG A 78 0.97 -7.60 -10.61
C ARG A 78 2.30 -7.36 -11.30
N LEU A 79 2.17 -6.85 -12.52
CA LEU A 79 3.15 -6.11 -13.29
C LEU A 79 2.63 -4.68 -13.47
N PRO A 80 3.42 -3.71 -13.93
CA PRO A 80 2.94 -2.34 -14.12
C PRO A 80 1.70 -2.24 -15.01
N ALA A 81 0.93 -1.16 -14.85
CA ALA A 81 -0.22 -0.79 -15.68
C ALA A 81 -1.30 -1.89 -15.82
N ASP A 82 -1.71 -2.49 -14.71
CA ASP A 82 -2.73 -3.55 -14.64
C ASP A 82 -2.37 -4.90 -15.29
N LEU A 83 -1.14 -5.08 -15.73
CA LEU A 83 -0.66 -6.38 -16.17
C LEU A 83 -0.53 -7.35 -14.97
N VAL A 84 -0.61 -8.66 -15.23
CA VAL A 84 -0.51 -9.70 -14.20
C VAL A 84 0.48 -10.79 -14.59
N VAL A 85 1.24 -11.28 -13.61
CA VAL A 85 2.32 -12.28 -13.84
C VAL A 85 1.79 -13.63 -14.31
N THR A 86 0.56 -14.00 -13.96
CA THR A 86 -0.04 -15.29 -14.38
C THR A 86 -0.45 -15.33 -15.85
N ASN A 87 -0.54 -14.18 -16.51
CA ASN A 87 -0.87 -14.10 -17.94
C ASN A 87 0.42 -14.13 -18.79
N PRO A 88 0.64 -15.14 -19.63
CA PRO A 88 1.87 -15.24 -20.43
C PRO A 88 2.08 -14.04 -21.37
N LYS A 89 1.02 -13.50 -21.97
CA LYS A 89 1.13 -12.30 -22.83
C LYS A 89 1.57 -11.07 -22.05
N HIS A 90 1.15 -10.93 -20.79
CA HIS A 90 1.56 -9.82 -19.96
C HIS A 90 3.04 -9.92 -19.54
N ARG A 91 3.53 -11.14 -19.27
CA ARG A 91 4.97 -11.37 -19.02
C ARG A 91 5.79 -11.04 -20.27
N GLU A 92 5.36 -11.50 -21.42
CA GLU A 92 6.02 -11.19 -22.70
C GLU A 92 6.11 -9.68 -22.96
N ILE A 93 5.04 -8.92 -22.70
CA ILE A 93 5.04 -7.46 -22.78
C ILE A 93 6.07 -6.86 -21.80
N ALA A 94 6.09 -7.32 -20.57
CA ALA A 94 7.01 -6.81 -19.55
C ALA A 94 8.47 -7.14 -19.90
N GLU A 95 8.76 -8.37 -20.29
CA GLU A 95 10.09 -8.79 -20.74
C GLU A 95 10.60 -7.93 -21.91
N LYS A 96 9.73 -7.66 -22.87
CA LYS A 96 10.06 -6.80 -24.01
C LYS A 96 10.36 -5.36 -23.58
N ILE A 97 9.55 -4.77 -22.71
CA ILE A 97 9.73 -3.40 -22.21
C ILE A 97 11.01 -3.31 -21.39
N TRP A 98 11.24 -4.27 -20.49
CA TRP A 98 12.43 -4.30 -19.64
C TRP A 98 13.69 -4.83 -20.34
N LYS A 99 13.57 -5.22 -21.62
CA LYS A 99 14.65 -5.82 -22.40
C LYS A 99 15.27 -7.06 -21.74
N LEU A 100 14.40 -7.91 -21.22
CA LEU A 100 14.76 -9.19 -20.61
C LEU A 100 14.59 -10.35 -21.59
N PRO A 101 15.29 -11.46 -21.39
CA PRO A 101 15.07 -12.68 -22.15
C PRO A 101 13.64 -13.21 -22.01
N ALA A 102 13.11 -13.76 -23.08
CA ALA A 102 11.78 -14.38 -23.05
C ALA A 102 11.75 -15.57 -22.06
N GLY A 103 10.72 -15.59 -21.21
CA GLY A 103 10.51 -16.65 -20.23
C GLY A 103 11.30 -16.47 -18.93
N LEU A 104 11.97 -15.33 -18.71
CA LEU A 104 12.67 -15.04 -17.46
C LEU A 104 11.69 -14.74 -16.33
N ILE A 105 10.60 -14.01 -16.62
CA ILE A 105 9.60 -13.69 -15.60
C ILE A 105 8.76 -14.93 -15.31
N THR A 106 8.85 -15.45 -14.08
CA THR A 106 8.08 -16.61 -13.63
C THR A 106 6.56 -16.32 -13.60
N ASP A 107 5.75 -17.35 -13.77
CA ASP A 107 4.29 -17.30 -13.56
C ASP A 107 3.88 -17.61 -12.11
N VAL A 108 4.85 -17.97 -11.28
CA VAL A 108 4.63 -18.28 -9.86
C VAL A 108 4.48 -16.99 -9.06
N LEU A 109 3.40 -16.90 -8.31
CA LEU A 109 3.18 -15.77 -7.39
C LEU A 109 4.14 -15.84 -6.21
N GLY A 110 4.71 -14.69 -5.84
CA GLY A 110 5.51 -14.56 -4.64
C GLY A 110 4.68 -14.65 -3.35
N PHE A 111 5.33 -14.49 -2.21
CA PHE A 111 4.67 -14.45 -0.91
C PHE A 111 4.08 -13.07 -0.63
N HIS A 112 2.80 -12.99 -0.27
CA HIS A 112 2.20 -11.76 0.27
C HIS A 112 2.70 -11.48 1.69
N ALA A 113 2.45 -10.30 2.25
CA ALA A 113 3.09 -9.81 3.48
C ALA A 113 3.01 -10.80 4.67
N VAL A 114 1.85 -11.39 4.94
CA VAL A 114 1.71 -12.41 6.00
C VAL A 114 2.45 -13.69 5.65
N ALA A 115 2.37 -14.13 4.39
CA ALA A 115 3.07 -15.33 3.93
C ALA A 115 4.60 -15.15 3.91
N GLN A 116 5.13 -13.93 3.70
CA GLN A 116 6.56 -13.64 3.84
C GLN A 116 7.03 -13.85 5.28
N SER A 117 6.26 -13.38 6.27
CA SER A 117 6.57 -13.61 7.68
C SER A 117 6.60 -15.10 8.01
N ARG A 118 5.62 -15.88 7.51
CA ARG A 118 5.58 -17.35 7.65
C ARG A 118 6.77 -18.01 6.96
N ALA A 119 7.10 -17.57 5.75
CA ALA A 119 8.23 -18.13 4.99
C ALA A 119 9.57 -17.92 5.70
N LEU A 120 9.77 -16.77 6.38
CA LEU A 120 10.91 -16.53 7.25
C LEU A 120 10.91 -17.48 8.48
N LYS A 121 9.77 -17.61 9.13
CA LYS A 121 9.58 -18.51 10.28
C LYS A 121 9.88 -19.97 9.90
N ASP A 122 9.36 -20.40 8.75
CA ASP A 122 9.47 -21.79 8.28
C ASP A 122 10.81 -22.09 7.56
N GLY A 123 11.70 -21.11 7.44
CA GLY A 123 12.98 -21.24 6.78
C GLY A 123 12.92 -21.36 5.24
N LYS A 124 11.78 -21.04 4.64
CA LYS A 124 11.61 -20.97 3.17
C LYS A 124 12.20 -19.69 2.58
N MET A 125 12.31 -18.66 3.40
CA MET A 125 13.08 -17.44 3.14
C MET A 125 14.14 -17.30 4.22
N ARG A 126 15.33 -16.83 3.86
CA ARG A 126 16.45 -16.62 4.79
C ARG A 126 16.91 -15.17 4.81
N VAL A 127 16.53 -14.38 3.81
CA VAL A 127 16.90 -12.98 3.70
C VAL A 127 15.62 -12.16 3.50
N LEU A 128 15.48 -11.08 4.26
CA LEU A 128 14.45 -10.09 4.07
C LEU A 128 15.07 -8.70 4.08
N TRP A 129 14.88 -7.96 3.00
CA TRP A 129 15.18 -6.53 2.97
C TRP A 129 13.88 -5.73 3.03
N GLN A 130 13.64 -5.11 4.17
CA GLN A 130 12.45 -4.29 4.40
C GLN A 130 12.78 -2.81 4.23
N MET A 131 12.04 -2.13 3.37
CA MET A 131 12.21 -0.71 3.08
C MET A 131 11.01 0.11 3.55
N CYS A 132 11.26 1.15 4.36
CA CYS A 132 10.29 2.18 4.76
C CYS A 132 8.96 1.66 5.32
N THR A 133 8.98 0.51 5.99
CA THR A 133 7.82 -0.03 6.70
C THR A 133 8.23 -0.64 8.04
N ASN A 134 7.30 -0.87 8.94
CA ASN A 134 7.58 -1.27 10.33
C ASN A 134 6.74 -2.50 10.72
N ASN A 135 7.02 -3.64 10.08
CA ASN A 135 6.23 -4.87 10.25
C ASN A 135 6.29 -5.47 11.65
N MET A 136 7.37 -5.28 12.41
CA MET A 136 7.48 -5.72 13.79
C MET A 136 6.48 -5.04 14.73
N GLN A 137 5.90 -3.91 14.31
CA GLN A 137 4.83 -3.21 15.02
C GLN A 137 3.51 -3.23 14.23
N GLY A 138 3.58 -3.14 12.91
CA GLY A 138 2.42 -2.96 12.02
C GLY A 138 1.85 -4.25 11.44
N GLY A 139 2.58 -5.36 11.48
CA GLY A 139 2.09 -6.66 10.99
C GLY A 139 1.00 -7.26 11.89
N PRO A 140 0.12 -8.13 11.36
CA PRO A 140 -0.89 -8.79 12.17
C PRO A 140 -0.28 -9.97 12.94
N ASN A 141 -0.87 -10.35 14.08
CA ASN A 141 -0.44 -11.49 14.89
C ASN A 141 1.08 -11.57 15.05
N ILE A 142 1.68 -10.46 15.49
CA ILE A 142 3.15 -10.32 15.48
C ILE A 142 3.88 -11.36 16.32
N ASN A 143 3.22 -11.89 17.37
CA ASN A 143 3.80 -12.91 18.25
C ASN A 143 4.05 -14.23 17.50
N GLU A 144 3.11 -14.68 16.69
CA GLU A 144 3.16 -16.00 16.04
C GLU A 144 3.67 -15.92 14.60
N GLU A 145 3.43 -14.80 13.92
CA GLU A 145 3.77 -14.64 12.51
C GLU A 145 5.07 -13.86 12.28
N THR A 146 5.23 -12.70 12.91
CA THR A 146 6.36 -11.82 12.59
C THR A 146 7.59 -12.10 13.44
N PHE A 147 7.45 -12.10 14.78
CA PHE A 147 8.59 -12.25 15.68
C PHE A 147 9.41 -13.51 15.47
N PRO A 148 8.81 -14.72 15.29
CA PRO A 148 9.61 -15.94 15.17
C PRO A 148 10.57 -15.92 13.98
N GLY A 149 10.11 -15.45 12.81
CA GLY A 149 10.95 -15.37 11.62
C GLY A 149 12.02 -14.27 11.69
N TRP A 150 11.64 -13.10 12.21
CA TRP A 150 12.55 -11.95 12.36
C TRP A 150 13.67 -12.16 13.40
N ARG A 151 13.41 -12.97 14.40
CA ARG A 151 14.36 -13.27 15.49
C ARG A 151 15.05 -14.63 15.33
N ASN A 152 14.82 -15.29 14.21
CA ASN A 152 15.52 -16.54 13.92
C ASN A 152 16.98 -16.23 13.53
N PRO A 153 17.99 -16.76 14.26
CA PRO A 153 19.40 -16.46 13.98
C PRO A 153 19.89 -16.97 12.63
N ASP A 154 19.14 -17.87 11.98
CA ASP A 154 19.48 -18.37 10.64
C ASP A 154 19.03 -17.41 9.52
N ASN A 155 18.27 -16.38 9.85
CA ASN A 155 17.78 -15.40 8.87
C ASN A 155 18.63 -14.14 8.92
N PHE A 156 18.74 -13.45 7.79
CA PHE A 156 19.42 -12.17 7.67
C PHE A 156 18.41 -11.08 7.32
N ILE A 157 18.25 -10.11 8.21
CA ILE A 157 17.24 -9.05 8.11
C ILE A 157 17.91 -7.70 7.88
N VAL A 158 17.59 -7.08 6.75
CA VAL A 158 18.00 -5.71 6.41
C VAL A 158 16.81 -4.78 6.55
N VAL A 159 16.98 -3.66 7.22
CA VAL A 159 15.94 -2.61 7.33
C VAL A 159 16.49 -1.28 6.83
N SER A 160 15.84 -0.73 5.81
CA SER A 160 16.07 0.62 5.33
C SER A 160 14.93 1.53 5.80
N ASP A 161 15.22 2.48 6.68
CA ASP A 161 14.22 3.40 7.21
C ASP A 161 14.86 4.77 7.53
N PRO A 162 14.13 5.88 7.38
CA PRO A 162 14.61 7.20 7.82
C PRO A 162 14.84 7.30 9.33
N TYR A 163 14.18 6.43 10.11
CA TYR A 163 14.25 6.44 11.57
C TYR A 163 14.41 5.02 12.14
N PRO A 164 15.06 4.85 13.29
CA PRO A 164 15.06 3.58 14.00
C PRO A 164 13.62 3.24 14.45
N THR A 165 13.08 2.15 13.92
CA THR A 165 11.75 1.62 14.20
C THR A 165 11.83 0.38 15.09
N VAL A 166 10.67 -0.18 15.48
CA VAL A 166 10.64 -1.47 16.17
C VAL A 166 11.24 -2.58 15.29
N SER A 167 11.06 -2.49 13.98
CA SER A 167 11.67 -3.43 13.03
C SER A 167 13.20 -3.41 13.07
N CYS A 168 13.81 -2.26 13.32
CA CYS A 168 15.26 -2.15 13.45
C CYS A 168 15.84 -2.90 14.67
N LEU A 169 15.01 -3.18 15.69
CA LEU A 169 15.47 -3.93 16.89
C LEU A 169 15.79 -5.42 16.59
N ALA A 170 15.32 -5.93 15.47
CA ALA A 170 15.59 -7.31 15.03
C ALA A 170 16.34 -7.33 13.70
N ALA A 171 16.85 -6.21 13.22
CA ALA A 171 17.63 -6.13 12.00
C ALA A 171 19.10 -6.49 12.26
N ASP A 172 19.70 -7.27 11.36
CA ASP A 172 21.15 -7.54 11.33
C ASP A 172 21.89 -6.36 10.70
N LEU A 173 21.25 -5.67 9.76
CA LEU A 173 21.79 -4.49 9.09
C LEU A 173 20.72 -3.39 8.99
N MET A 174 21.07 -2.18 9.43
CA MET A 174 20.26 -0.99 9.26
C MET A 174 20.90 -0.05 8.25
N LEU A 175 20.13 0.34 7.23
CA LEU A 175 20.56 1.29 6.21
C LEU A 175 19.74 2.58 6.36
N PRO A 176 20.38 3.73 6.61
CA PRO A 176 19.66 4.99 6.66
C PRO A 176 19.14 5.34 5.27
N THR A 177 17.84 5.65 5.17
CA THR A 177 17.23 6.03 3.90
C THR A 177 16.71 7.47 3.92
N ALA A 178 16.76 8.11 2.75
CA ALA A 178 16.29 9.47 2.57
C ALA A 178 14.76 9.55 2.70
N MET A 179 14.27 10.61 3.35
CA MET A 179 12.84 10.94 3.40
C MET A 179 12.36 11.44 2.03
N TRP A 180 11.04 11.50 1.85
CA TRP A 180 10.46 11.94 0.57
C TRP A 180 10.90 13.35 0.14
N VAL A 181 11.12 14.28 1.07
CA VAL A 181 11.62 15.64 0.77
C VAL A 181 13.11 15.68 0.43
N GLU A 182 13.84 14.62 0.75
CA GLU A 182 15.29 14.46 0.59
C GLU A 182 15.66 13.69 -0.69
N LYS A 183 14.68 13.34 -1.51
CA LYS A 183 14.83 12.62 -2.79
C LYS A 183 13.78 13.08 -3.80
N GLU A 184 13.96 12.71 -5.05
CA GLU A 184 12.95 12.87 -6.09
C GLU A 184 11.98 11.69 -6.11
N GLY A 185 10.79 11.91 -6.69
CA GLY A 185 9.85 10.84 -6.91
C GLY A 185 8.54 11.30 -7.54
N ALA A 186 7.68 10.32 -7.82
CA ALA A 186 6.34 10.56 -8.31
C ALA A 186 5.31 9.82 -7.45
N TYR A 187 4.13 10.35 -7.35
CA TYR A 187 3.00 9.66 -6.72
C TYR A 187 1.70 9.89 -7.49
N GLY A 188 0.83 8.89 -7.49
CA GLY A 188 -0.51 8.94 -8.04
C GLY A 188 -1.55 9.05 -6.94
N ASN A 189 -2.49 9.97 -7.10
CA ASN A 189 -3.57 10.18 -6.12
C ASN A 189 -4.91 9.57 -6.56
N ALA A 190 -5.93 9.70 -5.71
CA ALA A 190 -7.26 9.14 -5.94
C ALA A 190 -8.01 9.77 -7.12
N GLU A 191 -7.59 10.94 -7.62
CA GLU A 191 -8.15 11.56 -8.83
C GLU A 191 -7.43 11.17 -10.13
N ARG A 192 -6.60 10.12 -10.10
CA ARG A 192 -5.75 9.67 -11.21
C ARG A 192 -4.70 10.70 -11.62
N ARG A 193 -4.28 11.59 -10.73
CA ARG A 193 -3.25 12.58 -11.00
C ARG A 193 -1.90 12.01 -10.62
N THR A 194 -0.99 11.89 -11.57
CA THR A 194 0.43 11.65 -11.32
C THR A 194 1.10 12.99 -11.07
N GLN A 195 1.78 13.10 -9.92
CA GLN A 195 2.50 14.30 -9.48
C GLN A 195 3.96 13.94 -9.28
N PHE A 196 4.83 14.80 -9.74
CA PHE A 196 6.27 14.66 -9.54
C PHE A 196 6.75 15.71 -8.52
N TRP A 197 7.59 15.30 -7.60
CA TRP A 197 8.27 16.21 -6.68
C TRP A 197 9.78 16.14 -6.87
N ARG A 198 10.42 17.28 -6.65
CA ARG A 198 11.86 17.41 -6.65
C ARG A 198 12.40 17.27 -5.25
N GLN A 199 13.64 16.89 -5.13
CA GLN A 199 14.38 16.99 -3.88
C GLN A 199 14.34 18.45 -3.37
N GLN A 200 13.95 18.61 -2.12
CA GLN A 200 13.85 19.92 -1.46
C GLN A 200 15.06 20.22 -0.58
N VAL A 201 15.57 19.20 0.07
CA VAL A 201 16.73 19.27 0.96
C VAL A 201 17.64 18.09 0.72
N LYS A 202 18.93 18.24 1.03
CA LYS A 202 19.88 17.12 0.94
C LYS A 202 19.62 16.15 2.09
N ALA A 203 19.70 14.86 1.82
CA ALA A 203 19.62 13.82 2.84
C ALA A 203 20.78 13.97 3.86
N PRO A 204 20.52 13.76 5.16
CA PRO A 204 21.54 13.90 6.20
C PRO A 204 22.50 12.71 6.22
N GLY A 205 23.74 12.96 6.57
CA GLY A 205 24.77 11.93 6.79
C GLY A 205 24.96 11.01 5.57
N GLU A 206 24.86 9.73 5.80
CA GLU A 206 25.03 8.68 4.77
C GLU A 206 23.68 8.18 4.19
N ALA A 207 22.57 8.83 4.53
CA ALA A 207 21.26 8.43 4.05
C ALA A 207 21.16 8.52 2.52
N LYS A 208 20.67 7.44 1.90
CA LYS A 208 20.47 7.30 0.46
C LYS A 208 19.01 7.00 0.16
N SER A 209 18.57 7.36 -1.05
CA SER A 209 17.22 6.98 -1.50
C SER A 209 17.09 5.46 -1.65
N ASP A 210 15.87 4.96 -1.53
CA ASP A 210 15.58 3.53 -1.69
C ASP A 210 16.01 3.03 -3.08
N VAL A 211 15.74 3.84 -4.11
CA VAL A 211 16.11 3.50 -5.49
C VAL A 211 17.62 3.45 -5.68
N TRP A 212 18.36 4.38 -5.06
CA TRP A 212 19.81 4.35 -5.08
C TRP A 212 20.37 3.06 -4.45
N GLN A 213 19.84 2.69 -3.27
CA GLN A 213 20.24 1.47 -2.58
C GLN A 213 20.03 0.23 -3.44
N LEU A 214 18.89 0.12 -4.12
CA LEU A 214 18.59 -1.00 -5.02
C LEU A 214 19.50 -1.04 -6.25
N VAL A 215 19.72 0.11 -6.89
CA VAL A 215 20.56 0.21 -8.07
C VAL A 215 22.02 -0.10 -7.73
N GLU A 216 22.51 0.46 -6.62
CA GLU A 216 23.89 0.19 -6.16
C GLU A 216 24.05 -1.29 -5.81
N PHE A 217 23.11 -1.88 -5.09
CA PHE A 217 23.13 -3.29 -4.70
C PHE A 217 23.12 -4.23 -5.91
N SER A 218 22.43 -3.86 -6.99
CA SER A 218 22.39 -4.67 -8.22
C SER A 218 23.74 -4.88 -8.91
N LYS A 219 24.75 -4.07 -8.57
CA LYS A 219 26.13 -4.21 -9.10
C LYS A 219 26.88 -5.42 -8.54
N TYR A 220 26.41 -5.98 -7.43
CA TYR A 220 27.05 -7.08 -6.72
C TYR A 220 26.53 -8.46 -7.10
N PHE A 221 25.57 -8.54 -8.01
CA PHE A 221 24.97 -9.79 -8.49
C PHE A 221 25.15 -9.93 -10.01
N THR A 222 25.53 -11.11 -10.43
CA THR A 222 25.60 -11.45 -11.85
C THR A 222 24.37 -12.22 -12.31
N THR A 223 24.12 -12.20 -13.60
CA THR A 223 23.07 -13.01 -14.21
C THR A 223 23.32 -14.51 -14.02
N ASP A 224 24.58 -14.94 -14.00
CA ASP A 224 24.97 -16.35 -13.80
C ASP A 224 24.58 -16.86 -12.39
N GLU A 225 24.56 -15.97 -11.40
CA GLU A 225 24.14 -16.29 -10.03
C GLU A 225 22.61 -16.26 -9.85
N MET A 226 21.94 -15.40 -10.61
CA MET A 226 20.55 -15.05 -10.34
C MET A 226 19.54 -15.65 -11.32
N TRP A 227 19.95 -15.96 -12.53
CA TRP A 227 19.03 -16.43 -13.57
C TRP A 227 19.16 -17.94 -13.82
N PRO A 228 18.07 -18.60 -14.26
CA PRO A 228 18.12 -20.01 -14.64
C PRO A 228 19.15 -20.26 -15.75
N ALA A 229 19.93 -21.32 -15.59
CA ALA A 229 21.00 -21.67 -16.55
C ALA A 229 20.45 -21.85 -17.97
N GLU A 230 19.29 -22.46 -18.11
CA GLU A 230 18.64 -22.69 -19.41
C GLU A 230 18.21 -21.39 -20.12
N ILE A 231 17.95 -20.31 -19.38
CA ILE A 231 17.71 -18.98 -19.97
C ILE A 231 19.02 -18.41 -20.49
N LEU A 232 20.11 -18.51 -19.73
CA LEU A 232 21.42 -18.01 -20.13
C LEU A 232 22.05 -18.82 -21.30
N GLU A 233 21.75 -20.11 -21.38
CA GLU A 233 22.19 -20.93 -22.54
C GLU A 233 21.58 -20.47 -23.86
N LYS A 234 20.28 -20.06 -23.80
CA LYS A 234 19.55 -19.52 -24.95
C LYS A 234 19.88 -18.08 -25.28
N ASN A 235 20.43 -17.34 -24.32
CA ASN A 235 20.71 -15.90 -24.40
C ASN A 235 22.12 -15.61 -23.89
N PRO A 236 23.16 -16.09 -24.56
CA PRO A 236 24.55 -16.03 -24.09
C PRO A 236 25.10 -14.60 -23.96
N GLU A 237 24.45 -13.62 -24.58
CA GLU A 237 24.79 -12.20 -24.48
C GLU A 237 24.58 -11.60 -23.08
N TYR A 238 23.84 -12.29 -22.22
CA TYR A 238 23.63 -11.87 -20.83
C TYR A 238 24.64 -12.51 -19.86
N LYS A 239 25.36 -13.57 -20.24
CA LYS A 239 26.31 -14.27 -19.35
C LYS A 239 27.37 -13.32 -18.82
N GLY A 240 27.66 -13.43 -17.53
CA GLY A 240 28.68 -12.65 -16.83
C GLY A 240 28.36 -11.18 -16.62
N LYS A 241 27.18 -10.72 -17.03
CA LYS A 241 26.75 -9.33 -16.76
C LYS A 241 26.24 -9.19 -15.34
N THR A 242 26.43 -8.01 -14.76
CA THR A 242 25.78 -7.64 -13.52
C THR A 242 24.30 -7.32 -13.74
N LEU A 243 23.47 -7.47 -12.70
CA LEU A 243 22.08 -7.02 -12.78
C LEU A 243 21.99 -5.51 -13.04
N TYR A 244 22.97 -4.72 -12.57
CA TYR A 244 23.07 -3.29 -12.89
C TYR A 244 23.19 -3.05 -14.40
N GLU A 245 24.06 -3.78 -15.09
CA GLU A 245 24.24 -3.65 -16.54
C GLU A 245 22.96 -4.01 -17.30
N VAL A 246 22.27 -5.07 -16.88
CA VAL A 246 21.07 -5.54 -17.59
C VAL A 246 19.85 -4.65 -17.30
N LEU A 247 19.65 -4.20 -16.07
CA LEU A 247 18.43 -3.50 -15.67
C LEU A 247 18.55 -1.98 -15.83
N TYR A 248 19.75 -1.41 -15.64
CA TYR A 248 19.92 0.03 -15.57
C TYR A 248 20.86 0.61 -16.62
N ARG A 249 21.74 -0.22 -17.24
CA ARG A 249 22.63 0.18 -18.34
C ARG A 249 22.22 -0.46 -19.66
N ASN A 250 20.94 -0.60 -19.89
CA ASN A 250 20.34 -1.33 -21.00
C ASN A 250 20.01 -0.45 -22.23
N GLY A 251 20.44 0.81 -22.26
CA GLY A 251 20.13 1.77 -23.32
C GLY A 251 18.68 2.25 -23.32
N GLN A 252 17.95 2.05 -22.25
CA GLN A 252 16.58 2.55 -22.04
C GLN A 252 16.52 3.41 -20.78
N VAL A 253 16.93 2.91 -19.64
CA VAL A 253 16.94 3.66 -18.39
C VAL A 253 18.04 4.71 -18.42
N ASP A 254 19.23 4.36 -18.91
CA ASP A 254 20.42 5.22 -18.95
C ASP A 254 20.55 6.13 -20.18
N LYS A 255 19.51 6.22 -21.01
CA LYS A 255 19.55 7.05 -22.21
C LYS A 255 19.40 8.57 -21.97
N PHE A 256 19.03 8.98 -20.78
CA PHE A 256 18.84 10.37 -20.41
C PHE A 256 20.10 10.94 -19.74
N PRO A 257 20.78 11.92 -20.35
CA PRO A 257 21.98 12.51 -19.77
C PRO A 257 21.65 13.40 -18.58
N LEU A 258 22.64 13.72 -17.75
CA LEU A 258 22.49 14.64 -16.63
C LEU A 258 22.06 16.05 -17.06
N SER A 259 22.32 16.46 -18.31
CA SER A 259 21.82 17.71 -18.88
C SER A 259 20.30 17.81 -18.98
N ASP A 260 19.60 16.68 -18.86
CA ASP A 260 18.12 16.65 -18.85
C ASP A 260 17.53 17.02 -17.47
N LEU A 261 18.37 17.20 -16.45
CA LEU A 261 17.92 17.67 -15.14
C LEU A 261 17.21 19.02 -15.26
N ALA A 262 16.09 19.13 -14.57
CA ALA A 262 15.38 20.40 -14.52
C ALA A 262 16.19 21.46 -13.76
N GLU A 263 16.11 22.70 -14.20
CA GLU A 263 16.74 23.81 -13.51
C GLU A 263 16.32 23.88 -12.05
N GLY A 264 17.29 24.12 -11.16
CA GLY A 264 17.07 24.21 -9.71
C GLY A 264 16.89 22.86 -8.99
N GLN A 265 17.10 21.73 -9.67
CA GLN A 265 17.19 20.44 -8.98
C GLN A 265 18.47 20.37 -8.15
N LEU A 266 18.33 19.81 -6.95
CA LEU A 266 19.48 19.53 -6.12
C LEU A 266 20.20 18.28 -6.67
N ASN A 267 21.53 18.27 -6.51
CA ASN A 267 22.34 17.14 -6.87
C ASN A 267 22.21 16.05 -5.80
N ASP A 268 21.58 14.96 -6.12
CA ASP A 268 21.45 13.80 -5.27
C ASP A 268 22.26 12.60 -5.80
N GLU A 269 22.19 11.48 -5.10
CA GLU A 269 22.94 10.27 -5.46
C GLU A 269 22.44 9.60 -6.74
N SER A 270 21.24 9.93 -7.27
CA SER A 270 20.80 9.39 -8.55
C SER A 270 21.69 9.80 -9.72
N TYR A 271 22.46 10.87 -9.54
CA TYR A 271 23.46 11.34 -10.53
C TYR A 271 24.80 10.60 -10.43
N HIS A 272 25.00 9.86 -9.37
CA HIS A 272 26.20 9.02 -9.18
C HIS A 272 26.41 8.01 -10.31
N PHE A 273 25.34 7.61 -10.99
CA PHE A 273 25.37 6.65 -12.10
C PHE A 273 25.75 7.26 -13.44
N GLY A 274 25.92 8.58 -13.53
CA GLY A 274 26.33 9.29 -14.74
C GLY A 274 25.20 9.56 -15.73
N PHE A 275 23.96 9.28 -15.38
CA PHE A 275 22.76 9.53 -16.17
C PHE A 275 21.58 9.92 -15.24
N TYR A 276 20.51 10.47 -15.81
CA TYR A 276 19.33 10.87 -15.05
C TYR A 276 18.44 9.65 -14.77
N LEU A 277 18.77 8.94 -13.72
CA LEU A 277 18.14 7.67 -13.32
C LEU A 277 16.61 7.79 -13.17
N HIS A 278 16.12 8.78 -12.41
CA HIS A 278 14.69 8.91 -12.14
C HIS A 278 13.88 9.15 -13.41
N LYS A 279 14.40 9.96 -14.34
CA LYS A 279 13.75 10.17 -15.65
C LYS A 279 13.74 8.87 -16.46
N GLY A 280 14.84 8.13 -16.46
CA GLY A 280 14.94 6.85 -17.14
C GLY A 280 13.94 5.81 -16.63
N LEU A 281 13.86 5.63 -15.31
CA LEU A 281 12.92 4.71 -14.69
C LEU A 281 11.46 5.13 -14.90
N PHE A 282 11.17 6.42 -14.82
CA PHE A 282 9.82 6.92 -15.06
C PHE A 282 9.36 6.68 -16.50
N GLU A 283 10.22 6.96 -17.48
CA GLU A 283 9.90 6.76 -18.90
C GLU A 283 9.76 5.28 -19.26
N GLU A 284 10.57 4.41 -18.66
CA GLU A 284 10.42 2.97 -18.80
C GLU A 284 9.06 2.51 -18.24
N TYR A 285 8.74 2.90 -17.02
CA TYR A 285 7.46 2.61 -16.40
C TYR A 285 6.29 3.14 -17.23
N ALA A 286 6.35 4.39 -17.72
CA ALA A 286 5.29 4.99 -18.52
C ALA A 286 5.02 4.24 -19.83
N SER A 287 6.01 3.51 -20.36
CA SER A 287 5.84 2.73 -21.58
C SER A 287 4.88 1.54 -21.43
N PHE A 288 4.65 1.05 -20.21
CA PHE A 288 3.64 0.02 -19.95
C PHE A 288 2.21 0.49 -20.17
N GLY A 289 1.93 1.78 -19.94
CA GLY A 289 0.57 2.34 -20.00
C GLY A 289 0.25 3.07 -21.29
N ARG A 290 1.27 3.57 -22.01
CA ARG A 290 1.07 4.39 -23.23
C ARG A 290 0.45 3.56 -24.36
N GLY A 291 -0.65 4.06 -24.90
CA GLY A 291 -1.43 3.36 -25.93
C GLY A 291 -2.40 2.30 -25.37
N HIS A 292 -2.44 2.09 -24.06
CA HIS A 292 -3.24 1.05 -23.40
C HIS A 292 -4.24 1.60 -22.35
N GLY A 293 -4.54 2.89 -22.39
CA GLY A 293 -5.52 3.51 -21.50
C GLY A 293 -4.98 4.00 -20.14
N HIS A 294 -3.69 3.86 -19.89
CA HIS A 294 -2.97 4.36 -18.72
C HIS A 294 -1.86 5.33 -19.12
N ASP A 295 -2.07 6.09 -20.17
CA ASP A 295 -1.05 6.95 -20.77
C ASP A 295 -0.61 8.02 -19.80
N LEU A 296 0.63 7.91 -19.36
CA LEU A 296 1.31 8.95 -18.62
C LEU A 296 1.95 9.94 -19.61
N ALA A 297 1.92 11.20 -19.24
CA ALA A 297 2.64 12.24 -19.99
C ALA A 297 4.16 11.95 -19.99
N PRO A 298 4.92 12.53 -20.93
CA PRO A 298 6.36 12.56 -20.83
C PRO A 298 6.83 13.20 -19.51
N PHE A 299 7.90 12.69 -18.94
CA PHE A 299 8.46 13.12 -17.66
C PHE A 299 8.55 14.66 -17.52
N ASP A 300 9.06 15.32 -18.55
CA ASP A 300 9.27 16.77 -18.54
C ASP A 300 7.98 17.59 -18.42
N MET A 301 6.83 17.04 -18.81
CA MET A 301 5.55 17.73 -18.65
C MET A 301 5.12 17.82 -17.19
N TYR A 302 5.45 16.83 -16.36
CA TYR A 302 5.11 16.85 -14.93
C TYR A 302 5.86 17.94 -14.16
N HIS A 303 7.08 18.27 -14.57
CA HIS A 303 7.83 19.37 -14.00
C HIS A 303 7.15 20.72 -14.21
N LYS A 304 6.53 20.92 -15.38
CA LYS A 304 5.85 22.17 -15.74
C LYS A 304 4.44 22.25 -15.18
N ALA A 305 3.68 21.17 -15.29
CA ALA A 305 2.25 21.12 -14.95
C ALA A 305 1.97 20.81 -13.47
N ARG A 306 2.98 20.40 -12.68
CA ARG A 306 2.86 19.98 -11.28
C ARG A 306 1.90 18.80 -11.03
N GLY A 307 1.57 18.10 -12.10
CA GLY A 307 0.72 16.92 -12.06
C GLY A 307 -0.39 16.94 -13.10
N LEU A 308 -0.61 15.77 -13.72
CA LEU A 308 -1.60 15.58 -14.78
C LEU A 308 -2.41 14.32 -14.51
N ARG A 309 -3.71 14.36 -14.80
CA ARG A 309 -4.60 13.20 -14.69
C ARG A 309 -4.46 12.31 -15.91
N TRP A 310 -4.11 11.04 -15.66
CA TRP A 310 -4.03 10.08 -16.75
C TRP A 310 -5.44 9.53 -17.14
N PRO A 311 -5.63 9.06 -18.38
CA PRO A 311 -4.67 9.09 -19.48
C PRO A 311 -4.39 10.51 -19.97
N VAL A 312 -3.12 10.74 -20.36
CA VAL A 312 -2.71 11.98 -21.03
C VAL A 312 -2.46 11.66 -22.49
N VAL A 313 -3.40 12.04 -23.33
CA VAL A 313 -3.36 11.76 -24.78
C VAL A 313 -3.20 13.08 -25.53
N ASP A 314 -2.28 13.12 -26.49
CA ASP A 314 -1.94 14.34 -27.27
C ASP A 314 -1.65 15.56 -26.36
N GLY A 315 -0.97 15.32 -25.25
CA GLY A 315 -0.59 16.35 -24.27
C GLY A 315 -1.74 16.89 -23.42
N LYS A 316 -2.92 16.28 -23.47
CA LYS A 316 -4.11 16.71 -22.71
C LYS A 316 -4.44 15.70 -21.61
N GLU A 317 -4.63 16.20 -20.39
CA GLU A 317 -5.11 15.38 -19.27
C GLU A 317 -6.59 15.02 -19.44
N THR A 318 -6.99 13.87 -18.90
CA THR A 318 -8.37 13.38 -18.90
C THR A 318 -9.07 13.69 -17.58
N LEU A 319 -10.07 14.57 -17.60
CA LEU A 319 -10.84 14.93 -16.40
C LEU A 319 -11.71 13.76 -15.91
N TRP A 320 -12.39 13.06 -16.83
CA TRP A 320 -13.37 12.01 -16.53
C TRP A 320 -13.12 10.78 -17.38
N ARG A 321 -13.16 9.59 -16.79
CA ARG A 321 -13.05 8.33 -17.53
C ARG A 321 -14.41 7.80 -17.94
N TYR A 322 -15.36 7.77 -17.02
CA TYR A 322 -16.67 7.11 -17.20
C TYR A 322 -17.77 8.15 -17.40
N ARG A 323 -17.51 9.08 -18.31
CA ARG A 323 -18.43 10.14 -18.70
C ARG A 323 -18.32 10.37 -20.20
N GLU A 324 -19.48 10.35 -20.89
CA GLU A 324 -19.54 10.52 -22.34
C GLU A 324 -18.87 11.81 -22.82
N GLY A 325 -18.10 11.71 -23.90
CA GLY A 325 -17.36 12.82 -24.50
C GLY A 325 -16.08 13.25 -23.79
N PHE A 326 -15.66 12.56 -22.73
CA PHE A 326 -14.46 12.93 -21.95
C PHE A 326 -13.32 11.91 -22.01
N ASP A 327 -13.64 10.63 -22.22
CA ASP A 327 -12.63 9.58 -22.30
C ASP A 327 -12.02 9.56 -23.72
N PRO A 328 -10.69 9.78 -23.86
CA PRO A 328 -10.06 9.87 -25.19
C PRO A 328 -10.05 8.54 -25.97
N TYR A 329 -10.36 7.42 -25.31
CA TYR A 329 -10.44 6.09 -25.94
C TYR A 329 -11.86 5.69 -26.35
N VAL A 330 -12.85 6.54 -26.10
CA VAL A 330 -14.25 6.30 -26.46
C VAL A 330 -14.67 7.36 -27.46
N LYS A 331 -15.16 6.93 -28.63
CA LYS A 331 -15.62 7.86 -29.65
C LYS A 331 -16.89 8.58 -29.21
N GLU A 332 -17.08 9.78 -29.71
CA GLU A 332 -18.29 10.56 -29.47
C GLU A 332 -19.53 9.78 -29.92
N GLY A 333 -20.55 9.72 -29.04
CA GLY A 333 -21.77 8.95 -29.30
C GLY A 333 -21.71 7.46 -28.92
N GLU A 334 -20.55 6.93 -28.53
CA GLU A 334 -20.41 5.54 -28.04
C GLU A 334 -20.68 5.37 -26.53
N GLY A 335 -21.05 6.46 -25.82
CA GLY A 335 -21.35 6.44 -24.40
C GLY A 335 -20.13 6.35 -23.51
N VAL A 336 -20.06 5.35 -22.62
CA VAL A 336 -18.95 5.13 -21.69
C VAL A 336 -18.44 3.70 -21.81
N ALA A 337 -17.13 3.51 -21.53
CA ALA A 337 -16.51 2.19 -21.52
C ALA A 337 -15.89 1.90 -20.15
N PHE A 338 -16.08 0.65 -19.68
CA PHE A 338 -15.35 0.08 -18.54
C PHE A 338 -14.32 -0.92 -19.08
N TYR A 339 -13.10 -0.89 -18.55
CA TYR A 339 -11.94 -1.52 -19.21
C TYR A 339 -11.62 -2.92 -18.67
N GLY A 340 -12.39 -3.45 -17.73
CA GLY A 340 -12.12 -4.75 -17.12
C GLY A 340 -12.49 -5.97 -17.99
N TYR A 341 -13.43 -5.82 -18.93
CA TYR A 341 -13.91 -6.89 -19.79
C TYR A 341 -14.08 -6.44 -21.25
N PRO A 342 -14.04 -7.39 -22.21
CA PRO A 342 -14.16 -7.08 -23.65
C PRO A 342 -15.47 -6.42 -24.04
N ASP A 343 -16.56 -6.66 -23.31
CA ASP A 343 -17.88 -6.06 -23.56
C ASP A 343 -17.98 -4.61 -23.06
N LYS A 344 -16.92 -4.11 -22.43
CA LYS A 344 -16.81 -2.73 -21.89
C LYS A 344 -17.90 -2.34 -20.90
N LYS A 345 -18.56 -3.30 -20.25
CA LYS A 345 -19.59 -3.08 -19.25
C LYS A 345 -19.02 -3.06 -17.83
N ALA A 346 -19.69 -2.35 -16.94
CA ALA A 346 -19.38 -2.39 -15.51
C ALA A 346 -19.79 -3.74 -14.92
N ILE A 347 -19.00 -4.23 -13.96
CA ILE A 347 -19.29 -5.47 -13.25
C ILE A 347 -20.11 -5.16 -12.01
N ILE A 348 -21.25 -5.82 -11.86
CA ILE A 348 -22.05 -5.82 -10.65
C ILE A 348 -21.92 -7.19 -10.01
N LEU A 349 -21.37 -7.25 -8.81
CA LEU A 349 -21.14 -8.51 -8.09
C LEU A 349 -22.19 -8.67 -6.98
N ALA A 350 -23.00 -9.71 -7.09
CA ALA A 350 -23.85 -10.17 -6.01
C ALA A 350 -22.99 -11.03 -5.05
N VAL A 351 -22.54 -10.44 -3.96
CA VAL A 351 -21.73 -11.14 -2.97
C VAL A 351 -22.55 -11.44 -1.73
N PRO A 352 -22.66 -12.72 -1.32
CA PRO A 352 -23.38 -13.08 -0.11
C PRO A 352 -22.63 -12.63 1.14
N TYR A 353 -23.37 -12.47 2.25
CA TYR A 353 -22.75 -12.29 3.54
C TYR A 353 -22.00 -13.54 3.96
N GLU A 354 -20.78 -13.36 4.44
CA GLU A 354 -20.01 -14.37 5.15
C GLU A 354 -19.59 -13.84 6.53
N PRO A 355 -19.59 -14.70 7.55
CA PRO A 355 -19.19 -14.30 8.91
C PRO A 355 -17.70 -13.91 8.95
N PRO A 356 -17.27 -13.10 9.94
CA PRO A 356 -15.86 -12.83 10.16
C PRO A 356 -15.11 -14.12 10.53
N ALA A 357 -13.77 -14.09 10.35
CA ALA A 357 -12.91 -15.21 10.68
C ALA A 357 -12.91 -15.57 12.19
N GLU A 358 -13.16 -14.59 13.04
CA GLU A 358 -13.31 -14.76 14.50
C GLU A 358 -14.47 -13.90 14.99
N SER A 359 -15.25 -14.40 15.93
CA SER A 359 -16.32 -13.67 16.61
C SER A 359 -16.12 -13.73 18.12
N PRO A 360 -16.63 -12.75 18.87
CA PRO A 360 -16.71 -12.85 20.34
C PRO A 360 -17.46 -14.09 20.81
N ASP A 361 -17.06 -14.59 21.96
CA ASP A 361 -17.65 -15.72 22.66
C ASP A 361 -17.72 -15.48 24.18
N GLU A 362 -17.93 -16.52 24.97
CA GLU A 362 -18.06 -16.41 26.42
C GLU A 362 -16.74 -15.99 27.10
N GLU A 363 -15.57 -16.36 26.53
CA GLU A 363 -14.26 -16.03 27.10
C GLU A 363 -13.73 -14.67 26.60
N TYR A 364 -13.89 -14.37 25.30
CA TYR A 364 -13.44 -13.14 24.64
C TYR A 364 -14.67 -12.40 24.12
N ASP A 365 -15.35 -11.71 25.00
CA ASP A 365 -16.72 -11.24 24.83
C ASP A 365 -16.86 -9.88 24.14
N LEU A 366 -15.76 -9.28 23.68
CA LEU A 366 -15.74 -7.98 23.01
C LEU A 366 -15.10 -8.06 21.63
N TRP A 367 -15.61 -7.27 20.72
CA TRP A 367 -14.91 -6.99 19.47
C TRP A 367 -13.73 -6.03 19.69
N LEU A 368 -12.59 -6.29 19.08
CA LEU A 368 -11.52 -5.32 18.93
C LEU A 368 -11.53 -4.74 17.51
N CYS A 369 -11.54 -3.42 17.41
CA CYS A 369 -11.22 -2.69 16.19
C CYS A 369 -9.95 -1.86 16.40
N THR A 370 -8.96 -2.02 15.53
CA THR A 370 -7.77 -1.16 15.56
C THR A 370 -7.92 0.02 14.60
N GLY A 371 -7.26 1.12 14.89
CA GLY A 371 -7.33 2.28 14.04
C GLY A 371 -6.31 3.36 14.36
N ARG A 372 -6.66 4.63 14.14
CA ARG A 372 -5.74 5.78 14.26
C ARG A 372 -6.32 6.89 15.11
N VAL A 373 -5.44 7.79 15.53
CA VAL A 373 -5.76 9.11 16.08
C VAL A 373 -5.24 10.19 15.13
N LEU A 374 -5.74 11.41 15.28
CA LEU A 374 -5.33 12.52 14.39
C LEU A 374 -3.85 12.88 14.55
N GLU A 375 -3.33 12.73 15.75
CA GLU A 375 -1.97 13.15 16.11
C GLU A 375 -0.89 12.25 15.52
N HIS A 376 -1.21 10.98 15.22
CA HIS A 376 -0.19 10.01 14.84
C HIS A 376 -0.50 9.26 13.55
N TRP A 377 0.52 9.18 12.70
CA TRP A 377 0.49 8.41 11.48
C TRP A 377 0.96 6.98 11.73
N HIS A 378 0.18 6.01 11.26
CA HIS A 378 0.53 4.61 11.27
C HIS A 378 1.15 4.15 12.61
N THR A 379 2.41 3.67 12.60
CA THR A 379 3.16 3.25 13.79
C THR A 379 3.79 4.41 14.60
N GLY A 380 3.46 5.64 14.26
CA GLY A 380 3.92 6.84 14.98
C GLY A 380 5.39 7.18 14.80
N THR A 381 6.13 6.45 13.96
CA THR A 381 7.59 6.60 13.82
C THR A 381 8.03 8.04 13.58
N MET A 382 7.36 8.78 12.71
CA MET A 382 7.68 10.20 12.46
C MET A 382 6.96 11.13 13.43
N THR A 383 5.67 10.97 13.60
CA THR A 383 4.83 11.93 14.32
C THR A 383 5.08 11.97 15.82
N ARG A 384 5.51 10.86 16.45
CA ARG A 384 5.93 10.86 17.86
C ARG A 384 7.24 11.65 18.11
N ARG A 385 8.00 11.96 17.05
CA ARG A 385 9.20 12.79 17.10
C ARG A 385 8.92 14.29 16.96
N VAL A 386 7.65 14.64 16.66
CA VAL A 386 7.17 16.03 16.67
C VAL A 386 6.64 16.32 18.08
N PRO A 387 7.30 17.19 18.86
CA PRO A 387 6.98 17.37 20.28
C PRO A 387 5.54 17.79 20.55
N GLU A 388 4.94 18.60 19.67
CA GLU A 388 3.56 19.08 19.79
C GLU A 388 2.55 17.93 19.62
N LEU A 389 2.76 17.08 18.63
CA LEU A 389 1.90 15.91 18.36
C LEU A 389 2.04 14.88 19.48
N HIS A 390 3.28 14.64 19.91
CA HIS A 390 3.54 13.72 21.03
C HIS A 390 2.91 14.20 22.35
N ARG A 391 2.99 15.47 22.65
CA ARG A 391 2.33 16.04 23.86
C ARG A 391 0.82 15.98 23.78
N ALA A 392 0.25 16.17 22.58
CA ALA A 392 -1.20 16.11 22.40
C ALA A 392 -1.77 14.70 22.61
N PHE A 393 -1.04 13.65 22.23
CA PHE A 393 -1.44 12.25 22.44
C PHE A 393 -0.23 11.35 22.69
N PRO A 394 0.31 11.32 23.94
CA PRO A 394 1.60 10.69 24.23
C PRO A 394 1.58 9.16 24.24
N ASN A 395 0.48 8.56 24.68
CA ASN A 395 0.37 7.12 24.88
C ASN A 395 -0.92 6.57 24.28
N ASN A 396 -0.87 5.33 23.89
CA ASN A 396 -2.06 4.62 23.44
C ASN A 396 -3.01 4.33 24.61
N VAL A 397 -4.30 4.26 24.32
CA VAL A 397 -5.37 3.89 25.24
C VAL A 397 -6.34 2.93 24.57
N VAL A 398 -7.16 2.26 25.37
CA VAL A 398 -8.28 1.45 24.89
C VAL A 398 -9.58 2.20 25.15
N TRP A 399 -10.31 2.52 24.10
CA TRP A 399 -11.65 3.12 24.22
C TRP A 399 -12.69 2.03 24.38
N MET A 400 -13.59 2.23 25.34
CA MET A 400 -14.68 1.30 25.65
C MET A 400 -15.94 2.09 25.97
N HIS A 401 -17.08 1.51 25.65
CA HIS A 401 -18.37 2.10 26.06
C HIS A 401 -18.50 2.14 27.58
N PRO A 402 -19.01 3.23 28.20
CA PRO A 402 -19.14 3.32 29.66
C PRO A 402 -19.93 2.18 30.30
N ASN A 403 -20.99 1.70 29.64
CA ASN A 403 -21.79 0.57 30.13
C ASN A 403 -20.96 -0.73 30.20
N ASP A 404 -20.12 -0.99 29.20
CA ASP A 404 -19.27 -2.19 29.19
C ASP A 404 -18.18 -2.12 30.24
N ALA A 405 -17.63 -0.93 30.48
CA ALA A 405 -16.71 -0.69 31.58
C ALA A 405 -17.37 -0.93 32.95
N GLN A 406 -18.57 -0.39 33.16
CA GLN A 406 -19.32 -0.56 34.38
C GLN A 406 -19.65 -2.02 34.68
N LYS A 407 -20.08 -2.79 33.67
CA LYS A 407 -20.34 -4.26 33.80
C LYS A 407 -19.11 -5.03 34.29
N ARG A 408 -17.90 -4.53 34.03
CA ARG A 408 -16.61 -5.11 34.40
C ARG A 408 -15.96 -4.50 35.64
N GLY A 409 -16.67 -3.58 36.30
CA GLY A 409 -16.14 -2.85 37.47
C GLY A 409 -14.96 -1.92 37.13
N LEU A 410 -14.83 -1.51 35.86
CA LEU A 410 -13.76 -0.66 35.37
C LEU A 410 -14.21 0.81 35.29
N ARG A 411 -13.25 1.72 35.45
CA ARG A 411 -13.45 3.17 35.38
C ARG A 411 -12.47 3.82 34.39
N HIS A 412 -12.85 4.97 33.89
CA HIS A 412 -11.95 5.80 33.10
C HIS A 412 -10.61 6.03 33.82
N GLY A 413 -9.51 5.79 33.14
CA GLY A 413 -8.14 5.92 33.66
C GLY A 413 -7.61 4.65 34.35
N ASP A 414 -8.41 3.62 34.54
CA ASP A 414 -7.91 2.36 35.10
C ASP A 414 -6.85 1.75 34.18
N LYS A 415 -5.82 1.20 34.79
CA LYS A 415 -4.86 0.33 34.13
C LYS A 415 -5.54 -1.01 33.85
N ILE A 416 -5.51 -1.44 32.59
CA ILE A 416 -6.21 -2.63 32.12
C ILE A 416 -5.28 -3.56 31.36
N LYS A 417 -5.65 -4.83 31.34
CA LYS A 417 -5.12 -5.84 30.44
C LYS A 417 -6.18 -6.14 29.38
N ILE A 418 -5.80 -6.01 28.13
CA ILE A 418 -6.59 -6.48 26.98
C ILE A 418 -5.90 -7.71 26.41
N ALA A 419 -6.64 -8.78 26.21
CA ALA A 419 -6.11 -10.05 25.72
C ALA A 419 -6.99 -10.62 24.60
N SER A 420 -6.33 -11.26 23.64
CA SER A 420 -6.93 -12.14 22.63
C SER A 420 -6.33 -13.55 22.74
N ARG A 421 -6.71 -14.46 21.86
CA ARG A 421 -6.10 -15.80 21.78
C ARG A 421 -4.62 -15.80 21.39
N ARG A 422 -4.12 -14.68 20.84
CA ARG A 422 -2.75 -14.52 20.26
C ARG A 422 -1.79 -13.79 21.19
N GLY A 423 -2.32 -13.03 22.12
CA GLY A 423 -1.47 -12.29 23.06
C GLY A 423 -2.24 -11.29 23.91
N GLU A 424 -1.48 -10.50 24.64
CA GLU A 424 -2.03 -9.52 25.57
C GLU A 424 -1.25 -8.20 25.51
N MET A 425 -1.88 -7.12 25.95
CA MET A 425 -1.32 -5.80 26.07
C MET A 425 -1.84 -5.09 27.32
N ILE A 426 -0.97 -4.39 27.99
CA ILE A 426 -1.33 -3.49 29.10
C ILE A 426 -1.55 -2.09 28.56
N SER A 427 -2.64 -1.46 28.94
CA SER A 427 -3.00 -0.12 28.51
C SER A 427 -3.83 0.60 29.58
N TYR A 428 -4.35 1.76 29.24
CA TYR A 428 -5.27 2.54 30.09
C TYR A 428 -6.64 2.67 29.41
N LEU A 429 -7.67 2.64 30.23
CA LEU A 429 -9.05 2.68 29.76
C LEU A 429 -9.51 4.14 29.53
N ASP A 430 -10.07 4.42 28.36
CA ASP A 430 -10.77 5.67 28.08
C ASP A 430 -12.26 5.43 27.79
N THR A 431 -13.12 5.90 28.67
CA THR A 431 -14.58 5.86 28.52
C THR A 431 -15.20 7.24 28.23
N ARG A 432 -14.38 8.30 28.16
CA ARG A 432 -14.83 9.71 28.07
C ARG A 432 -14.29 10.44 26.85
N GLY A 433 -13.33 9.87 26.17
CA GLY A 433 -12.64 10.48 25.05
C GLY A 433 -13.53 10.79 23.84
N ARG A 434 -12.93 11.40 22.85
CA ARG A 434 -13.61 11.79 21.60
C ARG A 434 -14.11 10.59 20.78
N ASN A 435 -13.47 9.45 20.89
CA ASN A 435 -13.84 8.23 20.17
C ASN A 435 -14.98 7.51 20.93
N LYS A 436 -16.20 7.68 20.43
CA LYS A 436 -17.38 7.01 20.98
C LYS A 436 -17.53 5.65 20.31
N VAL A 437 -17.26 4.59 21.06
CA VAL A 437 -17.42 3.21 20.60
C VAL A 437 -18.77 2.65 21.03
N PRO A 438 -19.44 1.81 20.21
CA PRO A 438 -20.68 1.14 20.62
C PRO A 438 -20.42 0.10 21.72
N GLU A 439 -21.48 -0.32 22.40
CA GLU A 439 -21.42 -1.45 23.35
C GLU A 439 -20.99 -2.73 22.61
N GLY A 440 -20.21 -3.56 23.29
CA GLY A 440 -19.66 -4.81 22.75
C GLY A 440 -18.40 -4.63 21.90
N LEU A 441 -17.87 -3.39 21.76
CA LEU A 441 -16.68 -3.10 20.98
C LEU A 441 -15.67 -2.28 21.78
N VAL A 442 -14.41 -2.63 21.66
CA VAL A 442 -13.27 -1.79 22.08
C VAL A 442 -12.45 -1.35 20.89
N TYR A 443 -11.89 -0.15 21.00
CA TYR A 443 -11.05 0.43 19.96
C TYR A 443 -9.67 0.78 20.54
N THR A 444 -8.61 0.52 19.79
CA THR A 444 -7.26 0.95 20.15
C THR A 444 -6.47 1.33 18.91
N THR A 445 -5.35 2.01 19.11
CA THR A 445 -4.43 2.38 18.04
C THR A 445 -3.16 1.55 18.10
N PHE A 446 -2.34 1.63 17.05
CA PHE A 446 -1.10 0.86 16.94
C PHE A 446 0.15 1.74 16.76
N PHE A 447 0.07 3.04 17.12
CA PHE A 447 1.20 3.95 17.00
C PHE A 447 2.24 3.81 18.11
N ASP A 448 1.87 3.22 19.24
CA ASP A 448 2.73 3.15 20.43
C ASP A 448 3.59 1.89 20.42
N ALA A 449 4.90 2.07 20.26
CA ALA A 449 5.88 0.98 20.29
C ALA A 449 5.97 0.29 21.67
N GLY A 450 5.58 0.95 22.75
CA GLY A 450 5.48 0.37 24.09
C GLY A 450 4.22 -0.49 24.30
N GLN A 451 3.23 -0.35 23.42
CA GLN A 451 1.93 -1.03 23.49
C GLN A 451 1.60 -1.65 22.12
N LEU A 452 2.21 -2.79 21.81
CA LEU A 452 2.11 -3.43 20.50
C LEU A 452 0.72 -4.06 20.28
N ALA A 453 -0.25 -3.26 19.86
CA ALA A 453 -1.64 -3.68 19.67
C ALA A 453 -1.81 -4.87 18.70
N ASN A 454 -0.91 -5.03 17.75
CA ASN A 454 -0.96 -6.12 16.77
C ASN A 454 -0.52 -7.51 17.33
N LYS A 455 -0.18 -7.60 18.61
CA LYS A 455 -0.16 -8.88 19.33
C LYS A 455 -1.54 -9.50 19.46
N LEU A 456 -2.58 -8.68 19.35
CA LEU A 456 -3.98 -9.07 19.54
C LEU A 456 -4.67 -9.45 18.23
N THR A 457 -4.23 -8.89 17.09
CA THR A 457 -4.94 -8.97 15.81
C THR A 457 -4.78 -10.31 15.10
N LEU A 458 -5.73 -10.60 14.20
CA LEU A 458 -5.74 -11.80 13.36
C LEU A 458 -4.74 -11.70 12.20
N ASP A 459 -4.21 -12.83 11.81
CA ASP A 459 -3.45 -13.05 10.58
C ASP A 459 -4.29 -13.65 9.43
N ALA A 460 -5.61 -13.76 9.62
CA ALA A 460 -6.54 -14.12 8.57
C ALA A 460 -6.56 -13.03 7.49
N THR A 461 -6.61 -13.45 6.23
CA THR A 461 -6.51 -12.55 5.09
C THR A 461 -7.71 -12.63 4.16
N ASP A 462 -7.99 -11.54 3.45
CA ASP A 462 -8.92 -11.55 2.32
C ASP A 462 -8.43 -12.53 1.24
N PRO A 463 -9.29 -13.41 0.70
CA PRO A 463 -8.87 -14.45 -0.24
C PRO A 463 -8.38 -13.89 -1.59
N ILE A 464 -8.73 -12.66 -1.93
CA ILE A 464 -8.36 -12.01 -3.20
C ILE A 464 -7.15 -11.09 -3.01
N SER A 465 -7.29 -10.05 -2.18
CA SER A 465 -6.25 -9.05 -1.97
C SER A 465 -5.12 -9.50 -1.04
N LYS A 466 -5.36 -10.53 -0.24
CA LYS A 466 -4.46 -10.99 0.86
C LYS A 466 -4.24 -9.94 1.96
N GLU A 467 -5.07 -8.92 2.01
CA GLU A 467 -5.07 -7.95 3.12
C GLU A 467 -5.49 -8.62 4.42
N ALA A 468 -4.79 -8.33 5.51
CA ALA A 468 -5.07 -8.93 6.81
C ALA A 468 -6.25 -8.25 7.51
N ASP A 469 -6.97 -9.02 8.34
CA ASP A 469 -8.08 -8.53 9.14
C ASP A 469 -7.60 -7.85 10.43
N PHE A 470 -7.43 -6.54 10.38
CA PHE A 470 -7.06 -5.72 11.54
C PHE A 470 -8.27 -5.14 12.29
N LYS A 471 -9.50 -5.38 11.80
CA LYS A 471 -10.69 -4.66 12.28
C LYS A 471 -11.65 -5.52 13.07
N LYS A 472 -11.44 -6.83 13.08
CA LYS A 472 -12.31 -7.76 13.80
C LYS A 472 -11.49 -8.90 14.41
N CYS A 473 -11.37 -8.89 15.72
CA CYS A 473 -11.01 -10.08 16.50
C CYS A 473 -11.70 -10.04 17.86
N ALA A 474 -11.75 -11.18 18.52
CA ALA A 474 -12.33 -11.32 19.84
C ALA A 474 -11.29 -11.02 20.92
N VAL A 475 -11.67 -10.22 21.91
CA VAL A 475 -10.83 -9.86 23.06
C VAL A 475 -11.62 -9.84 24.35
N LYS A 476 -10.88 -9.96 25.46
CA LYS A 476 -11.39 -9.65 26.80
C LYS A 476 -10.61 -8.49 27.41
N VAL A 477 -11.25 -7.76 28.31
CA VAL A 477 -10.66 -6.65 29.04
C VAL A 477 -10.89 -6.82 30.52
N GLU A 478 -9.83 -6.79 31.30
CA GLU A 478 -9.86 -6.93 32.75
C GLU A 478 -8.95 -5.90 33.41
N LYS A 479 -9.09 -5.71 34.71
CA LYS A 479 -8.20 -4.86 35.49
C LYS A 479 -6.80 -5.46 35.53
N ALA A 480 -5.75 -4.64 35.29
CA ALA A 480 -4.35 -5.07 35.34
C ALA A 480 -3.79 -5.03 36.76
#